data_07c13df7fe50b504a44917338da24b60
#
_entry.id   07c13df7fe50b504a44917338da24b60
#
_cell.length_a   1.000
_cell.length_b   1.000
_cell.length_c   1.000
_cell.angle_alpha   90.00
_cell.angle_beta   90.00
_cell.angle_gamma   90.00
#
_symmetry.space_group_name_H-M   'P 1'
#
loop_
_entity.id
_entity.type
_entity.pdbx_description
1 polymer ?
#
loop_
_entity_poly.entity_id
_entity_poly.type
_entity_poly.pdbx_seq_one_letter_code
_entity_poly.pdbx_strand_id
1 'polypeptide(L)'
;MSAAGELDRLVRTEGRAVLATLIRTTGRLDLAEDAVQEAVLRALERWPVDGVPASPRAWLTTVARNRAIDVVRREARRDAKEEEAVRMLDDDGPLVADTEVDHDLLRLVFTCCHPALSVEAQVALSLRTLCGLSTPEVARALLVPEATMTKRLTRAKGKIAAAKIPYRVPAPDELPDRLAGVAATAYLVFNEGYGRPPGDGRDLAIEGVELARFLHRLMPDEPTAIGLLALVSLQHARRPGRVDDDGVAVPLATQDRSSWDAELIREGVVLVGEGLRRTPDRPDPYVVQAAIAAAHALAPTAEATDWDAIVSWYEVLLAVAATPVVRLNRAAAIAERDGPAVGLAAVDAVEGLDGYVFWHASRGELLARLDRGEEATAAWERALALGLPAPNAAYVRRRLAEVASAP
;
A
#
# COMPACT_ATOMS: atom_id res chain seq x y z
N MET A 1 -9.74 21.65 -1.42
CA MET A 1 -10.56 20.52 -0.85
C MET A 1 -11.92 21.10 -0.51
N SER A 2 -13.02 20.38 -0.82
CA SER A 2 -14.36 20.81 -0.41
C SER A 2 -14.57 20.54 1.09
N ALA A 3 -15.42 21.33 1.78
CA ALA A 3 -15.78 21.12 3.17
C ALA A 3 -16.30 19.70 3.46
N ALA A 4 -17.02 19.11 2.49
CA ALA A 4 -17.48 17.74 2.55
C ALA A 4 -16.33 16.71 2.54
N GLY A 5 -15.26 16.96 1.77
CA GLY A 5 -14.08 16.08 1.72
C GLY A 5 -13.26 16.17 3.02
N GLU A 6 -13.24 17.32 3.66
CA GLU A 6 -12.57 17.49 4.96
C GLU A 6 -13.32 16.80 6.09
N LEU A 7 -14.64 16.91 6.10
CA LEU A 7 -15.52 16.21 7.04
C LEU A 7 -15.39 14.70 6.91
N ASP A 8 -15.42 14.19 5.69
CA ASP A 8 -15.30 12.76 5.40
C ASP A 8 -13.92 12.22 5.84
N ARG A 9 -12.83 12.98 5.63
CA ARG A 9 -11.50 12.63 6.13
C ARG A 9 -11.45 12.58 7.66
N LEU A 10 -12.00 13.59 8.33
CA LEU A 10 -12.06 13.67 9.79
C LEU A 10 -12.78 12.46 10.38
N VAL A 11 -13.98 12.18 9.88
CA VAL A 11 -14.81 11.05 10.33
C VAL A 11 -14.08 9.72 10.16
N ARG A 12 -13.37 9.52 9.06
CA ARG A 12 -12.60 8.28 8.82
C ARG A 12 -11.38 8.16 9.75
N THR A 13 -10.66 9.25 9.97
CA THR A 13 -9.49 9.24 10.85
C THR A 13 -9.90 8.91 12.27
N GLU A 14 -10.91 9.60 12.78
CA GLU A 14 -11.42 9.36 14.13
C GLU A 14 -12.12 8.01 14.24
N GLY A 15 -12.85 7.59 13.21
CA GLY A 15 -13.52 6.28 13.16
C GLY A 15 -12.56 5.11 13.31
N ARG A 16 -11.33 5.20 12.75
CA ARG A 16 -10.28 4.18 12.97
C ARG A 16 -9.89 4.05 14.44
N ALA A 17 -9.67 5.17 15.10
CA ALA A 17 -9.30 5.19 16.50
C ALA A 17 -10.40 4.59 17.38
N VAL A 18 -11.65 4.96 17.10
CA VAL A 18 -12.83 4.41 17.80
C VAL A 18 -12.96 2.92 17.55
N LEU A 19 -12.76 2.46 16.31
CA LEU A 19 -12.79 1.04 15.96
C LEU A 19 -11.75 0.23 16.75
N ALA A 20 -10.50 0.71 16.77
CA ALA A 20 -9.41 0.06 17.48
C ALA A 20 -9.71 -0.08 18.98
N THR A 21 -10.21 0.99 19.58
CA THR A 21 -10.64 0.99 21.00
C THR A 21 -11.81 0.03 21.26
N LEU A 22 -12.82 0.01 20.38
CA LEU A 22 -13.96 -0.89 20.53
C LEU A 22 -13.58 -2.37 20.37
N ILE A 23 -12.66 -2.70 19.47
CA ILE A 23 -12.16 -4.08 19.35
C ILE A 23 -11.46 -4.51 20.64
N ARG A 24 -10.65 -3.63 21.24
CA ARG A 24 -10.00 -3.92 22.53
C ARG A 24 -11.00 -4.22 23.63
N THR A 25 -12.08 -3.46 23.70
CA THR A 25 -13.10 -3.60 24.77
C THR A 25 -14.08 -4.73 24.51
N THR A 26 -14.45 -4.99 23.26
CA THR A 26 -15.44 -6.03 22.91
C THR A 26 -14.81 -7.38 22.58
N GLY A 27 -13.53 -7.42 22.18
CA GLY A 27 -12.88 -8.60 21.61
C GLY A 27 -13.44 -9.05 20.25
N ARG A 28 -14.36 -8.26 19.64
CA ARG A 28 -15.13 -8.64 18.44
C ARG A 28 -14.97 -7.60 17.34
N LEU A 29 -14.24 -7.96 16.31
CA LEU A 29 -14.01 -7.09 15.14
C LEU A 29 -15.32 -6.77 14.37
N ASP A 30 -16.17 -7.77 14.15
CA ASP A 30 -17.45 -7.63 13.46
C ASP A 30 -18.38 -6.63 14.15
N LEU A 31 -18.58 -6.80 15.45
CA LEU A 31 -19.43 -5.93 16.28
C LEU A 31 -18.89 -4.49 16.31
N ALA A 32 -17.58 -4.34 16.49
CA ALA A 32 -16.94 -3.03 16.55
C ALA A 32 -17.06 -2.27 15.22
N GLU A 33 -16.85 -2.96 14.08
CA GLU A 33 -17.00 -2.33 12.75
C GLU A 33 -18.43 -1.87 12.48
N ASP A 34 -19.44 -2.71 12.77
CA ASP A 34 -20.84 -2.36 12.56
C ASP A 34 -21.24 -1.15 13.43
N ALA A 35 -20.77 -1.12 14.68
CA ALA A 35 -21.03 -0.02 15.60
C ALA A 35 -20.37 1.29 15.15
N VAL A 36 -19.13 1.24 14.69
CA VAL A 36 -18.43 2.42 14.16
C VAL A 36 -19.06 2.92 12.87
N GLN A 37 -19.47 2.03 11.97
CA GLN A 37 -20.16 2.44 10.75
C GLN A 37 -21.46 3.18 11.02
N GLU A 38 -22.26 2.71 11.96
CA GLU A 38 -23.47 3.40 12.40
C GLU A 38 -23.13 4.79 12.95
N ALA A 39 -22.07 4.91 13.76
CA ALA A 39 -21.62 6.19 14.30
C ALA A 39 -21.14 7.14 13.20
N VAL A 40 -20.40 6.64 12.22
CA VAL A 40 -19.92 7.40 11.04
C VAL A 40 -21.09 7.90 10.20
N LEU A 41 -22.05 7.04 9.89
CA LEU A 41 -23.26 7.45 9.15
C LEU A 41 -24.02 8.56 9.89
N ARG A 42 -24.20 8.44 11.19
CA ARG A 42 -24.84 9.49 11.99
C ARG A 42 -24.03 10.79 12.03
N ALA A 43 -22.70 10.72 12.03
CA ALA A 43 -21.86 11.90 11.96
C ALA A 43 -22.04 12.64 10.62
N LEU A 44 -22.02 11.89 9.50
CA LEU A 44 -22.22 12.43 8.16
C LEU A 44 -23.62 13.07 7.97
N GLU A 45 -24.64 12.56 8.66
CA GLU A 45 -25.99 13.14 8.64
C GLU A 45 -26.11 14.39 9.53
N ARG A 46 -25.52 14.35 10.74
CA ARG A 46 -25.74 15.40 11.77
C ARG A 46 -24.76 16.54 11.69
N TRP A 47 -23.47 16.29 11.50
CA TRP A 47 -22.45 17.34 11.57
C TRP A 47 -22.56 18.43 10.49
N PRO A 48 -23.05 18.15 9.27
CA PRO A 48 -23.36 19.24 8.32
C PRO A 48 -24.42 20.22 8.80
N VAL A 49 -25.34 19.78 9.69
CA VAL A 49 -26.45 20.57 10.24
C VAL A 49 -26.12 21.17 11.60
N ASP A 50 -25.62 20.31 12.51
CA ASP A 50 -25.42 20.67 13.92
C ASP A 50 -24.02 21.26 14.20
N GLY A 51 -23.10 21.18 13.21
CA GLY A 51 -21.68 21.50 13.36
C GLY A 51 -20.86 20.31 13.91
N VAL A 52 -19.57 20.34 13.61
CA VAL A 52 -18.61 19.33 14.12
C VAL A 52 -18.44 19.55 15.62
N PRO A 53 -18.61 18.52 16.49
CA PRO A 53 -18.45 18.66 17.92
C PRO A 53 -17.00 19.02 18.30
N ALA A 54 -16.80 19.65 19.46
CA ALA A 54 -15.47 20.03 19.96
C ALA A 54 -14.52 18.82 20.12
N SER A 55 -15.07 17.63 20.38
CA SER A 55 -14.32 16.36 20.39
C SER A 55 -15.02 15.33 19.50
N PRO A 56 -14.68 15.28 18.19
CA PRO A 56 -15.29 14.35 17.24
C PRO A 56 -15.11 12.88 17.65
N ARG A 57 -13.91 12.53 18.13
CA ARG A 57 -13.60 11.16 18.62
C ARG A 57 -14.50 10.74 19.78
N ALA A 58 -14.66 11.60 20.80
CA ALA A 58 -15.50 11.30 21.94
C ALA A 58 -16.96 11.09 21.54
N TRP A 59 -17.48 11.92 20.63
CA TRP A 59 -18.83 11.78 20.10
C TRP A 59 -19.00 10.44 19.35
N LEU A 60 -18.09 10.10 18.43
CA LEU A 60 -18.11 8.83 17.70
C LEU A 60 -18.00 7.63 18.65
N THR A 61 -17.11 7.71 19.65
CA THR A 61 -16.95 6.65 20.66
C THR A 61 -18.25 6.41 21.41
N THR A 62 -18.90 7.47 21.87
CA THR A 62 -20.17 7.35 22.62
C THR A 62 -21.26 6.72 21.76
N VAL A 63 -21.42 7.17 20.51
CA VAL A 63 -22.46 6.62 19.61
C VAL A 63 -22.17 5.16 19.26
N ALA A 64 -20.92 4.82 18.90
CA ALA A 64 -20.52 3.47 18.55
C ALA A 64 -20.62 2.52 19.77
N ARG A 65 -20.17 2.95 20.96
CA ARG A 65 -20.28 2.19 22.21
C ARG A 65 -21.73 1.87 22.54
N ASN A 66 -22.62 2.86 22.50
CA ASN A 66 -24.05 2.65 22.76
C ASN A 66 -24.64 1.62 21.79
N ARG A 67 -24.23 1.67 20.51
CA ARG A 67 -24.64 0.68 19.51
C ARG A 67 -24.14 -0.72 19.86
N ALA A 68 -22.86 -0.87 20.22
CA ALA A 68 -22.29 -2.14 20.64
C ALA A 68 -23.01 -2.72 21.86
N ILE A 69 -23.27 -1.90 22.89
CA ILE A 69 -24.05 -2.29 24.07
C ILE A 69 -25.45 -2.78 23.70
N ASP A 70 -26.15 -2.07 22.80
CA ASP A 70 -27.48 -2.47 22.36
C ASP A 70 -27.49 -3.83 21.66
N VAL A 71 -26.46 -4.13 20.86
CA VAL A 71 -26.32 -5.42 20.20
C VAL A 71 -26.04 -6.52 21.22
N VAL A 72 -25.03 -6.33 22.07
CA VAL A 72 -24.67 -7.30 23.13
C VAL A 72 -25.85 -7.57 24.05
N ARG A 73 -26.58 -6.53 24.50
CA ARG A 73 -27.78 -6.70 25.32
C ARG A 73 -28.89 -7.50 24.63
N ARG A 74 -29.04 -7.37 23.30
CA ARG A 74 -30.02 -8.18 22.56
C ARG A 74 -29.57 -9.65 22.42
N GLU A 75 -28.28 -9.87 22.25
CA GLU A 75 -27.66 -11.21 22.18
C GLU A 75 -27.69 -11.86 23.59
N ALA A 76 -27.33 -11.14 24.65
CA ALA A 76 -27.34 -11.62 26.04
C ALA A 76 -28.71 -12.07 26.55
N ARG A 77 -29.79 -11.49 26.03
CA ARG A 77 -31.16 -11.99 26.32
C ARG A 77 -31.39 -13.40 25.75
N ARG A 78 -30.49 -13.91 24.93
CA ARG A 78 -30.52 -15.25 24.34
C ARG A 78 -29.55 -16.22 25.03
N ASP A 79 -28.47 -15.75 25.66
CA ASP A 79 -27.47 -16.59 26.33
C ASP A 79 -26.89 -15.89 27.58
N ALA A 80 -26.99 -16.56 28.75
CA ALA A 80 -26.61 -16.03 30.05
C ALA A 80 -25.09 -15.77 30.28
N LYS A 81 -24.22 -16.01 29.25
CA LYS A 81 -22.75 -15.82 29.34
C LYS A 81 -22.26 -14.42 28.95
N GLU A 82 -23.11 -13.53 28.48
CA GLU A 82 -22.71 -12.23 27.92
C GLU A 82 -22.85 -11.04 28.87
N GLU A 83 -23.29 -11.25 30.13
CA GLU A 83 -23.41 -10.18 31.13
C GLU A 83 -22.06 -9.51 31.47
N GLU A 84 -20.95 -10.25 31.38
CA GLU A 84 -19.61 -9.72 31.67
C GLU A 84 -19.10 -8.75 30.56
N ALA A 85 -19.44 -9.02 29.30
CA ALA A 85 -19.14 -8.13 28.18
C ALA A 85 -19.92 -6.80 28.26
N VAL A 86 -21.18 -6.84 28.77
CA VAL A 86 -21.99 -5.63 28.99
C VAL A 86 -21.37 -4.77 30.09
N ARG A 87 -20.87 -5.35 31.19
CA ARG A 87 -20.24 -4.61 32.29
C ARG A 87 -18.96 -3.90 31.85
N MET A 88 -18.13 -4.54 30.99
CA MET A 88 -16.92 -3.92 30.48
C MET A 88 -17.20 -2.73 29.53
N LEU A 89 -18.37 -2.72 28.89
CA LEU A 89 -18.80 -1.64 28.00
C LEU A 89 -19.53 -0.50 28.78
N ASP A 90 -20.12 -0.79 29.92
CA ASP A 90 -20.84 0.18 30.74
C ASP A 90 -19.94 1.02 31.68
N ASP A 91 -18.64 0.63 31.79
CA ASP A 91 -17.67 1.40 32.58
C ASP A 91 -17.34 2.73 31.89
N ASP A 92 -17.77 3.84 32.49
CA ASP A 92 -17.53 5.21 32.05
C ASP A 92 -16.05 5.64 32.29
N GLY A 93 -15.08 4.82 31.85
CA GLY A 93 -13.68 5.14 31.95
C GLY A 93 -13.33 6.46 31.23
N PRO A 94 -12.33 7.21 31.73
CA PRO A 94 -11.91 8.47 31.16
C PRO A 94 -11.54 8.32 29.67
N LEU A 95 -11.68 9.41 28.91
CA LEU A 95 -11.19 9.50 27.52
C LEU A 95 -9.79 8.88 27.45
N VAL A 96 -9.66 7.83 26.64
CA VAL A 96 -8.42 7.08 26.47
C VAL A 96 -7.31 8.04 26.04
N ALA A 97 -6.17 8.01 26.72
CA ALA A 97 -5.03 8.84 26.38
C ALA A 97 -4.58 8.56 24.92
N ASP A 98 -4.05 9.55 24.21
CA ASP A 98 -3.64 9.40 22.80
C ASP A 98 -2.63 8.25 22.61
N THR A 99 -1.76 8.00 23.59
CA THR A 99 -0.83 6.86 23.61
C THR A 99 -1.51 5.49 23.61
N GLU A 100 -2.64 5.34 24.30
CA GLU A 100 -3.41 4.09 24.28
C GLU A 100 -4.13 3.90 22.93
N VAL A 101 -4.59 4.98 22.30
CA VAL A 101 -5.19 4.95 20.97
C VAL A 101 -4.17 4.49 19.93
N ASP A 102 -2.94 4.98 19.98
CA ASP A 102 -1.87 4.57 19.07
C ASP A 102 -1.51 3.08 19.26
N HIS A 103 -1.49 2.60 20.50
CA HIS A 103 -1.31 1.16 20.78
C HIS A 103 -2.48 0.31 20.23
N ASP A 104 -3.72 0.77 20.37
CA ASP A 104 -4.88 0.07 19.82
C ASP A 104 -4.85 0.03 18.29
N LEU A 105 -4.41 1.14 17.68
CA LEU A 105 -4.22 1.22 16.22
C LEU A 105 -3.12 0.26 15.73
N LEU A 106 -2.00 0.14 16.46
CA LEU A 106 -0.97 -0.86 16.15
C LEU A 106 -1.51 -2.29 16.25
N ARG A 107 -2.26 -2.61 17.30
CA ARG A 107 -2.92 -3.92 17.44
C ARG A 107 -3.81 -4.22 16.23
N LEU A 108 -4.57 -3.23 15.76
CA LEU A 108 -5.44 -3.35 14.59
C LEU A 108 -4.65 -3.63 13.32
N VAL A 109 -3.56 -2.90 13.06
CA VAL A 109 -2.66 -3.11 11.92
C VAL A 109 -2.14 -4.54 11.91
N PHE A 110 -1.55 -5.00 13.00
CA PHE A 110 -1.00 -6.34 13.10
C PHE A 110 -2.06 -7.45 13.03
N THR A 111 -3.29 -7.18 13.42
CA THR A 111 -4.41 -8.11 13.25
C THR A 111 -4.84 -8.21 11.79
N CYS A 112 -4.98 -7.08 11.09
CA CYS A 112 -5.36 -7.05 9.65
C CYS A 112 -4.31 -7.73 8.75
N CYS A 113 -3.03 -7.60 9.10
CA CYS A 113 -1.90 -8.15 8.34
C CYS A 113 -1.35 -9.45 8.97
N HIS A 114 -2.18 -10.22 9.67
CA HIS A 114 -1.73 -11.45 10.32
C HIS A 114 -1.38 -12.54 9.28
N PRO A 115 -0.23 -13.25 9.39
CA PRO A 115 0.24 -14.24 8.40
C PRO A 115 -0.68 -15.45 8.24
N ALA A 116 -1.60 -15.70 9.18
CA ALA A 116 -2.64 -16.69 9.01
C ALA A 116 -3.66 -16.32 7.92
N LEU A 117 -3.77 -15.05 7.52
CA LEU A 117 -4.62 -14.59 6.42
C LEU A 117 -3.86 -14.69 5.10
N SER A 118 -4.58 -14.94 3.98
CA SER A 118 -3.94 -14.82 2.67
C SER A 118 -3.61 -13.34 2.37
N VAL A 119 -2.65 -13.10 1.47
CA VAL A 119 -2.24 -11.74 1.09
C VAL A 119 -3.43 -10.93 0.58
N GLU A 120 -4.28 -11.52 -0.26
CA GLU A 120 -5.48 -10.86 -0.79
C GLU A 120 -6.49 -10.51 0.32
N ALA A 121 -6.54 -11.32 1.38
CA ALA A 121 -7.40 -11.03 2.53
C ALA A 121 -6.80 -9.92 3.40
N GLN A 122 -5.48 -9.90 3.58
CA GLN A 122 -4.77 -8.83 4.30
C GLN A 122 -4.96 -7.49 3.60
N VAL A 123 -4.76 -7.42 2.28
CA VAL A 123 -4.97 -6.21 1.48
C VAL A 123 -6.42 -5.73 1.56
N ALA A 124 -7.38 -6.63 1.32
CA ALA A 124 -8.81 -6.28 1.37
C ALA A 124 -9.24 -5.80 2.77
N LEU A 125 -8.76 -6.46 3.82
CA LEU A 125 -9.08 -6.11 5.19
C LEU A 125 -8.42 -4.78 5.59
N SER A 126 -7.18 -4.53 5.18
CA SER A 126 -6.47 -3.27 5.42
C SER A 126 -7.18 -2.09 4.74
N LEU A 127 -7.56 -2.23 3.47
CA LEU A 127 -8.35 -1.21 2.76
C LEU A 127 -9.69 -0.94 3.47
N ARG A 128 -10.38 -1.99 3.88
CA ARG A 128 -11.68 -1.87 4.57
C ARG A 128 -11.54 -1.22 5.94
N THR A 129 -10.60 -1.71 6.74
CA THR A 129 -10.51 -1.43 8.19
C THR A 129 -9.56 -0.28 8.51
N LEU A 130 -8.38 -0.24 7.85
CA LEU A 130 -7.37 0.79 8.09
C LEU A 130 -7.56 2.01 7.19
N CYS A 131 -7.94 1.84 5.92
CA CYS A 131 -8.19 2.95 5.00
C CYS A 131 -9.65 3.42 5.01
N GLY A 132 -10.55 2.69 5.66
CA GLY A 132 -11.96 3.06 5.83
C GLY A 132 -12.79 3.01 4.54
N LEU A 133 -12.36 2.24 3.51
CA LEU A 133 -13.14 2.03 2.31
C LEU A 133 -14.39 1.18 2.60
N SER A 134 -15.49 1.48 1.92
CA SER A 134 -16.66 0.61 1.92
C SER A 134 -16.39 -0.68 1.14
N THR A 135 -17.16 -1.75 1.37
CA THR A 135 -17.00 -3.01 0.63
C THR A 135 -17.12 -2.85 -0.89
N PRO A 136 -18.07 -2.04 -1.43
CA PRO A 136 -18.11 -1.74 -2.86
C PRO A 136 -16.85 -1.00 -3.36
N GLU A 137 -16.30 -0.06 -2.58
CA GLU A 137 -15.04 0.63 -2.95
C GLU A 137 -13.86 -0.32 -2.99
N VAL A 138 -13.69 -1.20 -1.98
CA VAL A 138 -12.64 -2.24 -1.99
C VAL A 138 -12.81 -3.18 -3.19
N ALA A 139 -14.04 -3.58 -3.51
CA ALA A 139 -14.33 -4.44 -4.65
C ALA A 139 -13.92 -3.79 -5.98
N ARG A 140 -14.30 -2.52 -6.20
CA ARG A 140 -13.88 -1.74 -7.37
C ARG A 140 -12.38 -1.57 -7.43
N ALA A 141 -11.77 -1.22 -6.30
CA ALA A 141 -10.34 -0.98 -6.19
C ALA A 141 -9.51 -2.22 -6.55
N LEU A 142 -9.95 -3.41 -6.14
CA LEU A 142 -9.26 -4.68 -6.42
C LEU A 142 -9.81 -5.42 -7.65
N LEU A 143 -10.69 -4.78 -8.44
CA LEU A 143 -11.28 -5.33 -9.68
C LEU A 143 -11.94 -6.70 -9.49
N VAL A 144 -12.64 -6.89 -8.37
CA VAL A 144 -13.41 -8.12 -8.09
C VAL A 144 -14.88 -7.79 -7.91
N PRO A 145 -15.81 -8.72 -8.24
CA PRO A 145 -17.24 -8.55 -7.96
C PRO A 145 -17.51 -8.29 -6.47
N GLU A 146 -18.44 -7.39 -6.16
CA GLU A 146 -18.79 -7.04 -4.77
C GLU A 146 -19.17 -8.24 -3.91
N ALA A 147 -19.95 -9.17 -4.47
CA ALA A 147 -20.32 -10.41 -3.78
C ALA A 147 -19.10 -11.28 -3.42
N THR A 148 -18.06 -11.27 -4.27
CA THR A 148 -16.80 -11.97 -4.01
C THR A 148 -16.03 -11.28 -2.91
N MET A 149 -15.97 -9.95 -2.92
CA MET A 149 -15.31 -9.16 -1.89
C MET A 149 -15.99 -9.33 -0.53
N THR A 150 -17.32 -9.26 -0.49
CA THR A 150 -18.11 -9.50 0.73
C THR A 150 -17.78 -10.87 1.34
N LYS A 151 -17.76 -11.94 0.51
CA LYS A 151 -17.35 -13.27 0.97
C LYS A 151 -15.91 -13.33 1.46
N ARG A 152 -14.97 -12.65 0.79
CA ARG A 152 -13.56 -12.57 1.18
C ARG A 152 -13.40 -11.92 2.55
N LEU A 153 -14.00 -10.77 2.76
CA LEU A 153 -13.97 -10.05 4.04
C LEU A 153 -14.63 -10.85 5.17
N THR A 154 -15.79 -11.47 4.92
CA THR A 154 -16.48 -12.34 5.89
C THR A 154 -15.60 -13.54 6.29
N ARG A 155 -14.95 -14.19 5.32
CA ARG A 155 -14.03 -15.31 5.60
C ARG A 155 -12.80 -14.87 6.38
N ALA A 156 -12.22 -13.70 6.04
CA ALA A 156 -11.08 -13.13 6.77
C ALA A 156 -11.43 -12.88 8.25
N LYS A 157 -12.55 -12.22 8.51
CA LYS A 157 -13.06 -11.98 9.88
C LYS A 157 -13.36 -13.29 10.61
N GLY A 158 -14.04 -14.23 9.96
CA GLY A 158 -14.31 -15.55 10.52
C GLY A 158 -13.02 -16.30 10.85
N LYS A 159 -11.97 -16.17 10.04
CA LYS A 159 -10.67 -16.80 10.31
C LYS A 159 -9.95 -16.14 11.49
N ILE A 160 -10.04 -14.81 11.64
CA ILE A 160 -9.51 -14.09 12.81
C ILE A 160 -10.15 -14.63 14.09
N ALA A 161 -11.49 -14.75 14.10
CA ALA A 161 -12.23 -15.27 15.25
C ALA A 161 -11.91 -16.75 15.53
N ALA A 162 -11.98 -17.62 14.50
CA ALA A 162 -11.76 -19.06 14.65
C ALA A 162 -10.33 -19.43 15.05
N ALA A 163 -9.33 -18.74 14.48
CA ALA A 163 -7.92 -18.95 14.80
C ALA A 163 -7.50 -18.23 16.10
N LYS A 164 -8.43 -17.54 16.78
CA LYS A 164 -8.18 -16.75 17.99
C LYS A 164 -6.95 -15.84 17.81
N ILE A 165 -6.86 -15.17 16.66
CA ILE A 165 -5.74 -14.24 16.37
C ILE A 165 -5.73 -13.18 17.47
N PRO A 166 -4.61 -13.05 18.21
CA PRO A 166 -4.58 -12.16 19.35
C PRO A 166 -4.60 -10.69 18.91
N TYR A 167 -5.45 -9.89 19.51
CA TYR A 167 -5.48 -8.44 19.35
C TYR A 167 -4.39 -7.80 20.22
N ARG A 168 -3.14 -7.88 19.76
CA ARG A 168 -1.96 -7.37 20.48
C ARG A 168 -0.90 -6.86 19.52
N VAL A 169 -0.01 -6.02 20.00
CA VAL A 169 1.26 -5.74 19.33
C VAL A 169 2.14 -7.00 19.46
N PRO A 170 2.82 -7.44 18.40
CA PRO A 170 3.74 -8.56 18.47
C PRO A 170 4.83 -8.38 19.54
N ALA A 171 5.34 -9.46 20.08
CA ALA A 171 6.50 -9.42 20.97
C ALA A 171 7.76 -8.97 20.18
N PRO A 172 8.79 -8.44 20.84
CA PRO A 172 10.00 -7.94 20.17
C PRO A 172 10.68 -8.94 19.25
N ASP A 173 10.64 -10.23 19.56
CA ASP A 173 11.17 -11.32 18.74
C ASP A 173 10.30 -11.65 17.52
N GLU A 174 8.97 -11.43 17.59
CA GLU A 174 8.04 -11.61 16.49
C GLU A 174 7.96 -10.36 15.58
N LEU A 175 8.33 -9.20 16.12
CA LEU A 175 8.05 -7.89 15.50
C LEU A 175 8.68 -7.74 14.10
N PRO A 176 9.92 -8.12 13.81
CA PRO A 176 10.52 -7.94 12.49
C PRO A 176 9.73 -8.65 11.38
N ASP A 177 9.39 -9.92 11.56
CA ASP A 177 8.65 -10.70 10.57
C ASP A 177 7.22 -10.17 10.38
N ARG A 178 6.59 -9.76 11.47
CA ARG A 178 5.23 -9.23 11.45
C ARG A 178 5.18 -7.84 10.80
N LEU A 179 6.16 -6.98 11.07
CA LEU A 179 6.29 -5.67 10.45
C LEU A 179 6.59 -5.78 8.95
N ALA A 180 7.44 -6.73 8.54
CA ALA A 180 7.68 -7.01 7.13
C ALA A 180 6.37 -7.37 6.39
N GLY A 181 5.50 -8.17 6.99
CA GLY A 181 4.17 -8.49 6.44
C GLY A 181 3.24 -7.28 6.32
N VAL A 182 3.24 -6.40 7.33
CA VAL A 182 2.49 -5.13 7.30
C VAL A 182 3.00 -4.23 6.19
N ALA A 183 4.31 -4.04 6.10
CA ALA A 183 4.94 -3.21 5.09
C ALA A 183 4.66 -3.74 3.67
N ALA A 184 4.76 -5.06 3.46
CA ALA A 184 4.41 -5.68 2.18
C ALA A 184 2.94 -5.43 1.82
N THR A 185 2.02 -5.54 2.77
CA THR A 185 0.60 -5.26 2.54
C THR A 185 0.37 -3.79 2.15
N ALA A 186 0.98 -2.85 2.87
CA ALA A 186 0.87 -1.42 2.56
C ALA A 186 1.47 -1.09 1.18
N TYR A 187 2.61 -1.69 0.84
CA TYR A 187 3.23 -1.53 -0.47
C TYR A 187 2.38 -2.13 -1.60
N LEU A 188 1.71 -3.26 -1.37
CA LEU A 188 0.76 -3.83 -2.34
C LEU A 188 -0.44 -2.91 -2.57
N VAL A 189 -0.99 -2.29 -1.52
CA VAL A 189 -2.05 -1.28 -1.65
C VAL A 189 -1.58 -0.12 -2.53
N PHE A 190 -0.38 0.39 -2.29
CA PHE A 190 0.22 1.44 -3.10
C PHE A 190 0.36 1.02 -4.57
N ASN A 191 0.95 -0.15 -4.83
CA ASN A 191 1.21 -0.63 -6.19
C ASN A 191 -0.07 -0.88 -7.00
N GLU A 192 -1.16 -1.33 -6.35
CA GLU A 192 -2.46 -1.48 -7.01
C GLU A 192 -3.00 -0.15 -7.57
N GLY A 193 -2.70 0.98 -6.93
CA GLY A 193 -3.06 2.31 -7.42
C GLY A 193 -2.01 2.95 -8.33
N TYR A 194 -0.74 2.60 -8.14
CA TYR A 194 0.39 3.28 -8.78
C TYR A 194 0.44 3.08 -10.31
N GLY A 195 0.00 1.93 -10.79
CA GLY A 195 -0.05 1.59 -12.21
C GLY A 195 -1.36 2.00 -12.92
N ARG A 196 -2.28 2.68 -12.24
CA ARG A 196 -3.59 3.04 -12.77
C ARG A 196 -3.75 4.56 -12.84
N PRO A 197 -4.40 5.09 -13.90
CA PRO A 197 -4.81 6.49 -13.89
C PRO A 197 -5.82 6.74 -12.76
N PRO A 198 -5.89 7.98 -12.24
CA PRO A 198 -6.95 8.37 -11.32
C PRO A 198 -8.32 8.10 -11.96
N GLY A 199 -9.19 7.36 -11.26
CA GLY A 199 -10.55 7.05 -11.71
C GLY A 199 -11.59 7.70 -10.81
N ASP A 200 -12.87 7.40 -11.06
CA ASP A 200 -14.01 7.94 -10.28
C ASP A 200 -14.09 7.41 -8.82
N GLY A 201 -13.08 6.74 -8.35
CA GLY A 201 -13.01 6.16 -7.02
C GLY A 201 -11.86 6.69 -6.18
N ARG A 202 -11.69 6.11 -4.98
CA ARG A 202 -10.54 6.41 -4.12
C ARG A 202 -9.26 5.90 -4.76
N ASP A 203 -8.24 6.72 -4.68
CA ASP A 203 -6.93 6.46 -5.26
C ASP A 203 -6.08 5.59 -4.33
N LEU A 204 -5.90 4.34 -4.70
CA LEU A 204 -5.13 3.38 -3.89
C LEU A 204 -3.66 3.78 -3.70
N ALA A 205 -3.06 4.52 -4.64
CA ALA A 205 -1.70 5.00 -4.44
C ALA A 205 -1.65 6.03 -3.31
N ILE A 206 -2.62 6.93 -3.23
CA ILE A 206 -2.77 7.87 -2.10
C ILE A 206 -3.03 7.09 -0.81
N GLU A 207 -3.95 6.12 -0.83
CA GLU A 207 -4.23 5.28 0.35
C GLU A 207 -2.99 4.52 0.83
N GLY A 208 -2.17 4.03 -0.08
CA GLY A 208 -0.89 3.36 0.24
C GLY A 208 0.12 4.30 0.88
N VAL A 209 0.25 5.54 0.38
CA VAL A 209 1.10 6.58 1.00
C VAL A 209 0.58 6.93 2.40
N GLU A 210 -0.72 7.15 2.57
CA GLU A 210 -1.32 7.45 3.87
C GLU A 210 -1.16 6.28 4.87
N LEU A 211 -1.25 5.04 4.40
CA LEU A 211 -1.01 3.86 5.24
C LEU A 211 0.46 3.76 5.67
N ALA A 212 1.41 4.03 4.76
CA ALA A 212 2.83 4.07 5.10
C ALA A 212 3.15 5.22 6.08
N ARG A 213 2.56 6.40 5.87
CA ARG A 213 2.68 7.55 6.79
C ARG A 213 2.09 7.25 8.17
N PHE A 214 0.95 6.57 8.19
CA PHE A 214 0.32 6.10 9.41
C PHE A 214 1.23 5.11 10.17
N LEU A 215 1.81 4.13 9.47
CA LEU A 215 2.72 3.15 10.07
C LEU A 215 3.98 3.84 10.64
N HIS A 216 4.60 4.75 9.87
CA HIS A 216 5.76 5.51 10.33
C HIS A 216 5.44 6.38 11.57
N ARG A 217 4.26 7.01 11.62
CA ARG A 217 3.83 7.78 12.82
C ARG A 217 3.71 6.89 14.05
N LEU A 218 3.20 5.66 13.92
CA LEU A 218 3.06 4.73 15.03
C LEU A 218 4.39 4.07 15.44
N MET A 219 5.33 3.96 14.50
CA MET A 219 6.62 3.28 14.67
C MET A 219 7.74 4.13 14.03
N PRO A 220 8.02 5.33 14.57
CA PRO A 220 8.93 6.29 13.93
C PRO A 220 10.39 5.85 13.93
N ASP A 221 10.76 4.93 14.82
CA ASP A 221 12.13 4.45 14.96
C ASP A 221 12.41 3.17 14.15
N GLU A 222 11.38 2.56 13.54
CA GLU A 222 11.51 1.31 12.81
C GLU A 222 11.98 1.53 11.37
N PRO A 223 13.16 0.99 10.98
CA PRO A 223 13.73 1.19 9.65
C PRO A 223 12.79 0.77 8.52
N THR A 224 12.04 -0.32 8.69
CA THR A 224 11.05 -0.80 7.71
C THR A 224 9.94 0.23 7.47
N ALA A 225 9.44 0.89 8.51
CA ALA A 225 8.41 1.92 8.39
C ALA A 225 8.96 3.19 7.74
N ILE A 226 10.18 3.60 8.11
CA ILE A 226 10.90 4.73 7.50
C ILE A 226 11.14 4.45 6.01
N GLY A 227 11.71 3.29 5.67
CA GLY A 227 12.04 2.90 4.30
C GLY A 227 10.79 2.77 3.42
N LEU A 228 9.71 2.19 3.94
CA LEU A 228 8.45 2.09 3.22
C LEU A 228 7.89 3.47 2.88
N LEU A 229 7.81 4.39 3.85
CA LEU A 229 7.32 5.76 3.61
C LEU A 229 8.21 6.48 2.60
N ALA A 230 9.53 6.39 2.75
CA ALA A 230 10.49 6.96 1.80
C ALA A 230 10.24 6.45 0.38
N LEU A 231 10.12 5.13 0.21
CA LEU A 231 9.93 4.48 -1.09
C LEU A 231 8.63 4.94 -1.77
N VAL A 232 7.49 4.85 -1.05
CA VAL A 232 6.20 5.22 -1.64
C VAL A 232 6.10 6.72 -1.91
N SER A 233 6.71 7.59 -1.09
CA SER A 233 6.76 9.04 -1.32
C SER A 233 7.55 9.36 -2.59
N LEU A 234 8.75 8.80 -2.76
CA LEU A 234 9.61 8.98 -3.94
C LEU A 234 8.96 8.44 -5.21
N GLN A 235 8.28 7.31 -5.13
CA GLN A 235 7.56 6.76 -6.27
C GLN A 235 6.32 7.60 -6.60
N HIS A 236 5.55 8.01 -5.59
CA HIS A 236 4.35 8.83 -5.77
C HIS A 236 4.67 10.21 -6.35
N ALA A 237 5.80 10.81 -5.95
CA ALA A 237 6.27 12.09 -6.46
C ALA A 237 6.38 12.12 -8.00
N ARG A 238 6.69 11.00 -8.62
CA ARG A 238 6.88 10.87 -10.08
C ARG A 238 5.58 10.58 -10.85
N ARG A 239 4.48 10.39 -10.12
CA ARG A 239 3.21 9.95 -10.71
C ARG A 239 2.67 10.86 -11.82
N PRO A 240 2.76 12.21 -11.74
CA PRO A 240 2.29 13.09 -12.81
C PRO A 240 2.95 12.83 -14.17
N GLY A 241 4.21 12.42 -14.20
CA GLY A 241 4.95 12.16 -15.44
C GLY A 241 4.86 10.72 -15.96
N ARG A 242 4.10 9.81 -15.34
CA ARG A 242 4.14 8.38 -15.66
C ARG A 242 3.23 7.94 -16.80
N VAL A 243 2.18 8.68 -17.05
CA VAL A 243 1.16 8.37 -18.06
C VAL A 243 0.89 9.66 -18.81
N ASP A 244 0.86 9.60 -20.14
CA ASP A 244 0.49 10.74 -20.97
C ASP A 244 -1.03 10.96 -21.01
N ASP A 245 -1.46 12.02 -21.69
CA ASP A 245 -2.87 12.42 -21.81
C ASP A 245 -3.75 11.36 -22.50
N ASP A 246 -3.12 10.47 -23.29
CA ASP A 246 -3.78 9.35 -23.96
C ASP A 246 -3.82 8.06 -23.10
N GLY A 247 -3.34 8.14 -21.87
CA GLY A 247 -3.29 6.99 -20.96
C GLY A 247 -2.18 6.00 -21.24
N VAL A 248 -1.16 6.36 -22.02
CA VAL A 248 -0.01 5.53 -22.37
C VAL A 248 1.11 5.72 -21.36
N ALA A 249 1.76 4.62 -20.95
CA ALA A 249 2.89 4.70 -20.03
C ALA A 249 4.07 5.45 -20.68
N VAL A 250 4.64 6.40 -19.92
CA VAL A 250 5.82 7.17 -20.34
C VAL A 250 7.07 6.54 -19.71
N PRO A 251 8.04 6.07 -20.53
CA PRO A 251 9.32 5.56 -20.03
C PRO A 251 10.04 6.59 -19.17
N LEU A 252 10.77 6.13 -18.15
CA LEU A 252 11.47 7.00 -17.21
C LEU A 252 12.43 7.98 -17.89
N ALA A 253 13.08 7.53 -18.96
CA ALA A 253 14.01 8.33 -19.74
C ALA A 253 13.37 9.56 -20.42
N THR A 254 12.06 9.50 -20.70
CA THR A 254 11.31 10.55 -21.41
C THR A 254 10.31 11.28 -20.51
N GLN A 255 10.26 10.97 -19.21
CA GLN A 255 9.39 11.66 -18.26
C GLN A 255 9.85 13.11 -18.04
N ASP A 256 8.89 14.03 -18.08
CA ASP A 256 9.14 15.42 -17.64
C ASP A 256 9.32 15.47 -16.12
N ARG A 257 10.57 15.61 -15.70
CA ARG A 257 10.94 15.66 -14.27
C ARG A 257 10.49 16.96 -13.60
N SER A 258 10.17 18.02 -14.33
CA SER A 258 9.66 19.28 -13.79
C SER A 258 8.24 19.13 -13.23
N SER A 259 7.51 18.11 -13.69
CA SER A 259 6.18 17.76 -13.19
C SER A 259 6.20 16.97 -11.88
N TRP A 260 7.37 16.51 -11.43
CA TRP A 260 7.48 15.70 -10.23
C TRP A 260 7.32 16.54 -8.95
N ASP A 261 6.73 15.96 -7.92
CA ASP A 261 6.52 16.64 -6.63
C ASP A 261 7.84 16.77 -5.85
N ALA A 262 8.41 17.97 -5.87
CA ALA A 262 9.67 18.27 -5.22
C ALA A 262 9.62 18.17 -3.68
N GLU A 263 8.44 18.34 -3.07
CA GLU A 263 8.28 18.23 -1.61
C GLU A 263 8.33 16.77 -1.18
N LEU A 264 7.61 15.91 -1.89
CA LEU A 264 7.65 14.46 -1.65
C LEU A 264 9.05 13.88 -1.92
N ILE A 265 9.77 14.38 -2.95
CA ILE A 265 11.16 13.97 -3.21
C ILE A 265 12.04 14.34 -2.01
N ARG A 266 11.94 15.58 -1.51
CA ARG A 266 12.73 16.06 -0.37
C ARG A 266 12.42 15.26 0.89
N GLU A 267 11.14 15.01 1.20
CA GLU A 267 10.70 14.16 2.32
C GLU A 267 11.32 12.76 2.20
N GLY A 268 11.18 12.12 1.04
CA GLY A 268 11.70 10.78 0.79
C GLY A 268 13.22 10.68 0.95
N VAL A 269 13.98 11.65 0.43
CA VAL A 269 15.44 11.69 0.55
C VAL A 269 15.90 11.83 2.01
N VAL A 270 15.22 12.66 2.80
CA VAL A 270 15.51 12.79 4.23
C VAL A 270 15.29 11.48 4.96
N LEU A 271 14.17 10.80 4.69
CA LEU A 271 13.84 9.51 5.27
C LEU A 271 14.83 8.40 4.85
N VAL A 272 15.30 8.38 3.59
CA VAL A 272 16.38 7.47 3.16
C VAL A 272 17.62 7.65 4.01
N GLY A 273 18.07 8.91 4.20
CA GLY A 273 19.23 9.21 5.05
C GLY A 273 19.02 8.78 6.49
N GLU A 274 17.82 8.91 7.04
CA GLU A 274 17.47 8.43 8.37
C GLU A 274 17.52 6.91 8.47
N GLY A 275 16.87 6.20 7.54
CA GLY A 275 16.85 4.74 7.53
C GLY A 275 18.23 4.12 7.42
N LEU A 276 19.12 4.67 6.56
CA LEU A 276 20.50 4.20 6.43
C LEU A 276 21.32 4.41 7.70
N ARG A 277 21.14 5.53 8.41
CA ARG A 277 21.82 5.77 9.69
C ARG A 277 21.39 4.79 10.79
N ARG A 278 20.14 4.30 10.75
CA ARG A 278 19.63 3.35 11.74
C ARG A 278 20.04 1.90 11.48
N THR A 279 20.46 1.59 10.26
CA THR A 279 20.84 0.23 9.83
C THR A 279 22.17 0.21 9.09
N PRO A 280 23.28 0.69 9.72
CA PRO A 280 24.56 0.87 9.04
C PRO A 280 25.17 -0.45 8.53
N ASP A 281 25.01 -1.53 9.27
CA ASP A 281 25.64 -2.83 8.95
C ASP A 281 24.80 -3.66 7.97
N ARG A 282 23.48 -3.59 8.07
CA ARG A 282 22.56 -4.32 7.21
C ARG A 282 21.32 -3.49 6.92
N PRO A 283 21.32 -2.72 5.85
CA PRO A 283 20.19 -1.85 5.49
C PRO A 283 18.88 -2.64 5.31
N ASP A 284 17.77 -2.03 5.75
CA ASP A 284 16.44 -2.55 5.52
C ASP A 284 16.12 -2.57 4.01
N PRO A 285 15.50 -3.62 3.47
CA PRO A 285 15.20 -3.73 2.03
C PRO A 285 14.37 -2.56 1.47
N TYR A 286 13.43 -1.98 2.25
CA TYR A 286 12.66 -0.81 1.80
C TYR A 286 13.52 0.46 1.77
N VAL A 287 14.43 0.61 2.72
CA VAL A 287 15.39 1.73 2.73
C VAL A 287 16.29 1.68 1.49
N VAL A 288 16.80 0.49 1.13
CA VAL A 288 17.63 0.33 -0.07
C VAL A 288 16.84 0.61 -1.34
N GLN A 289 15.61 0.10 -1.46
CA GLN A 289 14.73 0.41 -2.60
C GLN A 289 14.42 1.90 -2.69
N ALA A 290 14.22 2.56 -1.54
CA ALA A 290 14.04 4.01 -1.49
C ALA A 290 15.30 4.77 -1.90
N ALA A 291 16.51 4.29 -1.58
CA ALA A 291 17.77 4.86 -2.05
C ALA A 291 17.91 4.79 -3.58
N ILE A 292 17.51 3.66 -4.19
CA ILE A 292 17.45 3.53 -5.65
C ILE A 292 16.45 4.55 -6.23
N ALA A 293 15.26 4.66 -5.65
CA ALA A 293 14.24 5.62 -6.08
C ALA A 293 14.73 7.08 -5.93
N ALA A 294 15.47 7.39 -4.87
CA ALA A 294 16.07 8.69 -4.63
C ALA A 294 17.15 9.02 -5.68
N ALA A 295 18.01 8.07 -6.07
CA ALA A 295 18.99 8.28 -7.10
C ALA A 295 18.35 8.66 -8.46
N HIS A 296 17.21 8.06 -8.78
CA HIS A 296 16.41 8.48 -9.95
C HIS A 296 15.79 9.87 -9.77
N ALA A 297 15.24 10.16 -8.58
CA ALA A 297 14.48 11.39 -8.33
C ALA A 297 15.38 12.63 -8.20
N LEU A 298 16.62 12.47 -7.78
CA LEU A 298 17.60 13.55 -7.61
C LEU A 298 18.29 13.94 -8.91
N ALA A 299 18.31 13.07 -9.93
CA ALA A 299 18.92 13.40 -11.21
C ALA A 299 18.08 14.47 -11.94
N PRO A 300 18.68 15.59 -12.35
CA PRO A 300 17.96 16.69 -13.01
C PRO A 300 17.45 16.31 -14.41
N THR A 301 18.14 15.42 -15.10
CA THR A 301 17.74 14.86 -16.40
C THR A 301 17.93 13.35 -16.42
N ALA A 302 17.44 12.68 -17.46
CA ALA A 302 17.60 11.24 -17.62
C ALA A 302 19.10 10.86 -17.81
N GLU A 303 19.82 11.68 -18.57
CA GLU A 303 21.25 11.48 -18.88
C GLU A 303 22.13 11.70 -17.64
N ALA A 304 21.68 12.52 -16.70
CA ALA A 304 22.39 12.79 -15.44
C ALA A 304 22.10 11.74 -14.35
N THR A 305 21.34 10.68 -14.67
CA THR A 305 21.06 9.60 -13.71
C THR A 305 22.34 8.83 -13.40
N ASP A 306 22.68 8.73 -12.09
CA ASP A 306 23.86 7.98 -11.61
C ASP A 306 23.58 6.48 -11.61
N TRP A 307 23.79 5.86 -12.78
CA TRP A 307 23.58 4.42 -12.97
C TRP A 307 24.59 3.57 -12.19
N ASP A 308 25.80 4.05 -11.92
CA ASP A 308 26.78 3.34 -11.08
C ASP A 308 26.29 3.24 -9.63
N ALA A 309 25.78 4.34 -9.07
CA ALA A 309 25.17 4.33 -7.75
C ALA A 309 23.94 3.40 -7.71
N ILE A 310 23.08 3.45 -8.72
CA ILE A 310 21.89 2.60 -8.79
C ILE A 310 22.25 1.11 -8.83
N VAL A 311 23.21 0.71 -9.68
CA VAL A 311 23.67 -0.67 -9.74
C VAL A 311 24.29 -1.09 -8.41
N SER A 312 25.08 -0.23 -7.77
CA SER A 312 25.66 -0.48 -6.44
C SER A 312 24.60 -0.70 -5.38
N TRP A 313 23.52 0.10 -5.38
CA TRP A 313 22.40 -0.10 -4.48
C TRP A 313 21.65 -1.42 -4.77
N TYR A 314 21.55 -1.86 -6.05
CA TYR A 314 20.99 -3.17 -6.35
C TYR A 314 21.85 -4.33 -5.84
N GLU A 315 23.18 -4.19 -5.79
CA GLU A 315 24.04 -5.20 -5.15
C GLU A 315 23.75 -5.30 -3.65
N VAL A 316 23.61 -4.15 -2.97
CA VAL A 316 23.19 -4.12 -1.55
C VAL A 316 21.80 -4.76 -1.39
N LEU A 317 20.85 -4.44 -2.27
CA LEU A 317 19.51 -5.01 -2.20
C LEU A 317 19.52 -6.54 -2.40
N LEU A 318 20.33 -7.04 -3.31
CA LEU A 318 20.49 -8.49 -3.52
C LEU A 318 21.10 -9.20 -2.32
N ALA A 319 21.96 -8.52 -1.56
CA ALA A 319 22.53 -9.09 -0.33
C ALA A 319 21.50 -9.23 0.80
N VAL A 320 20.46 -8.37 0.83
CA VAL A 320 19.44 -8.36 1.90
C VAL A 320 18.10 -8.96 1.48
N ALA A 321 17.75 -8.92 0.19
CA ALA A 321 16.47 -9.37 -0.35
C ALA A 321 16.61 -9.89 -1.80
N ALA A 322 17.30 -11.01 -1.99
CA ALA A 322 17.52 -11.62 -3.30
C ALA A 322 16.23 -12.23 -3.89
N THR A 323 15.58 -11.53 -4.81
CA THR A 323 14.43 -12.05 -5.58
C THR A 323 14.68 -11.99 -7.08
N PRO A 324 13.99 -12.82 -7.89
CA PRO A 324 14.08 -12.71 -9.35
C PRO A 324 13.73 -11.32 -9.88
N VAL A 325 12.74 -10.63 -9.29
CA VAL A 325 12.34 -9.27 -9.67
C VAL A 325 13.45 -8.25 -9.38
N VAL A 326 14.14 -8.36 -8.26
CA VAL A 326 15.31 -7.51 -7.96
C VAL A 326 16.43 -7.73 -8.97
N ARG A 327 16.69 -9.00 -9.36
CA ARG A 327 17.67 -9.31 -10.42
C ARG A 327 17.29 -8.71 -11.78
N LEU A 328 16.01 -8.78 -12.14
CA LEU A 328 15.49 -8.17 -13.37
C LEU A 328 15.68 -6.63 -13.35
N ASN A 329 15.31 -5.98 -12.25
CA ASN A 329 15.45 -4.53 -12.14
C ASN A 329 16.93 -4.10 -12.17
N ARG A 330 17.83 -4.87 -11.54
CA ARG A 330 19.27 -4.67 -11.65
C ARG A 330 19.75 -4.81 -13.10
N ALA A 331 19.27 -5.84 -13.84
CA ALA A 331 19.62 -6.05 -15.24
C ALA A 331 19.19 -4.87 -16.12
N ALA A 332 18.02 -4.27 -15.84
CA ALA A 332 17.59 -3.04 -16.50
C ALA A 332 18.55 -1.86 -16.20
N ALA A 333 18.99 -1.69 -14.96
CA ALA A 333 19.97 -0.67 -14.60
C ALA A 333 21.34 -0.89 -15.27
N ILE A 334 21.78 -2.14 -15.38
CA ILE A 334 22.98 -2.53 -16.12
C ILE A 334 22.84 -2.17 -17.61
N ALA A 335 21.65 -2.37 -18.20
CA ALA A 335 21.40 -2.00 -19.59
C ALA A 335 21.56 -0.50 -19.85
N GLU A 336 21.19 0.33 -18.91
CA GLU A 336 21.37 1.78 -19.01
C GLU A 336 22.84 2.21 -18.78
N ARG A 337 23.57 1.51 -17.90
CA ARG A 337 24.98 1.80 -17.63
C ARG A 337 25.93 1.26 -18.72
N ASP A 338 25.76 -0.02 -19.08
CA ASP A 338 26.74 -0.78 -19.89
C ASP A 338 26.22 -1.06 -21.31
N GLY A 339 25.03 -0.63 -21.64
CA GLY A 339 24.41 -0.81 -22.95
C GLY A 339 23.47 -2.02 -23.07
N PRO A 340 22.60 -2.02 -24.12
CA PRO A 340 21.48 -2.96 -24.23
C PRO A 340 21.93 -4.42 -24.41
N ALA A 341 23.08 -4.70 -24.96
CA ALA A 341 23.58 -6.07 -25.15
C ALA A 341 23.95 -6.73 -23.82
N VAL A 342 24.62 -5.99 -22.93
CA VAL A 342 25.01 -6.48 -21.60
C VAL A 342 23.75 -6.63 -20.75
N GLY A 343 22.82 -5.66 -20.83
CA GLY A 343 21.54 -5.71 -20.15
C GLY A 343 20.67 -6.90 -20.57
N LEU A 344 20.59 -7.19 -21.88
CA LEU A 344 19.83 -8.33 -22.40
C LEU A 344 20.38 -9.66 -21.86
N ALA A 345 21.72 -9.83 -21.90
CA ALA A 345 22.35 -11.02 -21.32
C ALA A 345 22.03 -11.17 -19.83
N ALA A 346 22.01 -10.06 -19.09
CA ALA A 346 21.65 -10.06 -17.68
C ALA A 346 20.17 -10.39 -17.45
N VAL A 347 19.25 -9.90 -18.30
CA VAL A 347 17.80 -10.23 -18.25
C VAL A 347 17.57 -11.71 -18.54
N ASP A 348 18.21 -12.24 -19.60
CA ASP A 348 18.07 -13.64 -20.03
C ASP A 348 18.63 -14.63 -18.98
N ALA A 349 19.55 -14.19 -18.13
CA ALA A 349 20.08 -14.97 -17.02
C ALA A 349 19.16 -15.03 -15.78
N VAL A 350 18.04 -14.29 -15.75
CA VAL A 350 17.11 -14.33 -14.62
C VAL A 350 16.10 -15.47 -14.81
N GLU A 351 16.20 -16.47 -13.94
CA GLU A 351 15.29 -17.61 -13.93
C GLU A 351 14.01 -17.35 -13.13
N GLY A 352 12.94 -18.09 -13.46
CA GLY A 352 11.69 -18.11 -12.70
C GLY A 352 10.75 -16.94 -12.99
N LEU A 353 10.95 -16.22 -14.09
CA LEU A 353 10.10 -15.08 -14.51
C LEU A 353 9.33 -15.33 -15.82
N ASP A 354 9.19 -16.57 -16.29
CA ASP A 354 8.50 -16.93 -17.53
C ASP A 354 7.03 -16.47 -17.57
N GLY A 355 6.38 -16.36 -16.41
CA GLY A 355 5.02 -15.83 -16.24
C GLY A 355 4.97 -14.35 -15.88
N TYR A 356 6.11 -13.66 -15.77
CA TYR A 356 6.14 -12.28 -15.29
C TYR A 356 6.14 -11.29 -16.45
N VAL A 357 5.05 -10.54 -16.59
CA VAL A 357 4.79 -9.66 -17.74
C VAL A 357 5.91 -8.66 -18.01
N PHE A 358 6.51 -8.08 -16.95
CA PHE A 358 7.56 -7.09 -17.10
C PHE A 358 8.92 -7.68 -17.50
N TRP A 359 9.16 -8.97 -17.29
CA TRP A 359 10.35 -9.62 -17.83
C TRP A 359 10.32 -9.64 -19.37
N HIS A 360 9.18 -10.04 -19.94
CA HIS A 360 8.98 -10.05 -21.39
C HIS A 360 8.99 -8.63 -21.98
N ALA A 361 8.36 -7.65 -21.30
CA ALA A 361 8.37 -6.27 -21.76
C ALA A 361 9.77 -5.67 -21.77
N SER A 362 10.57 -5.86 -20.71
CA SER A 362 11.96 -5.40 -20.64
C SER A 362 12.85 -6.07 -21.67
N ARG A 363 12.68 -7.38 -21.86
CA ARG A 363 13.40 -8.13 -22.89
C ARG A 363 13.11 -7.60 -24.28
N GLY A 364 11.83 -7.35 -24.61
CA GLY A 364 11.41 -6.79 -25.88
C GLY A 364 12.02 -5.41 -26.15
N GLU A 365 12.05 -4.54 -25.12
CA GLU A 365 12.66 -3.21 -25.25
C GLU A 365 14.18 -3.28 -25.54
N LEU A 366 14.89 -4.17 -24.85
CA LEU A 366 16.34 -4.34 -25.09
C LEU A 366 16.63 -4.96 -26.45
N LEU A 367 15.82 -5.90 -26.93
CA LEU A 367 15.91 -6.47 -28.26
C LEU A 367 15.67 -5.42 -29.34
N ALA A 368 14.68 -4.56 -29.18
CA ALA A 368 14.40 -3.46 -30.10
C ALA A 368 15.57 -2.45 -30.16
N ARG A 369 16.20 -2.15 -29.04
CA ARG A 369 17.41 -1.29 -28.96
C ARG A 369 18.64 -1.92 -29.63
N LEU A 370 18.60 -3.22 -29.92
CA LEU A 370 19.63 -3.99 -30.63
C LEU A 370 19.25 -4.29 -32.08
N ASP A 371 18.21 -3.64 -32.61
CA ASP A 371 17.69 -3.87 -33.98
C ASP A 371 17.25 -5.32 -34.26
N ARG A 372 16.87 -6.08 -33.17
CA ARG A 372 16.35 -7.45 -33.25
C ARG A 372 14.82 -7.45 -33.24
N GLY A 373 14.22 -6.84 -34.27
CA GLY A 373 12.79 -6.52 -34.33
C GLY A 373 11.85 -7.73 -34.22
N GLU A 374 12.13 -8.87 -34.87
CA GLU A 374 11.30 -10.07 -34.80
C GLU A 374 11.25 -10.65 -33.38
N GLU A 375 12.40 -10.70 -32.72
CA GLU A 375 12.47 -11.21 -31.33
C GLU A 375 11.84 -10.24 -30.32
N ALA A 376 11.99 -8.93 -30.56
CA ALA A 376 11.30 -7.89 -29.76
C ALA A 376 9.79 -8.04 -29.87
N THR A 377 9.27 -8.23 -31.08
CA THR A 377 7.84 -8.46 -31.34
C THR A 377 7.33 -9.68 -30.58
N ALA A 378 8.01 -10.82 -30.69
CA ALA A 378 7.61 -12.04 -29.97
C ALA A 378 7.60 -11.85 -28.44
N ALA A 379 8.58 -11.14 -27.88
CA ALA A 379 8.65 -10.85 -26.46
C ALA A 379 7.50 -9.92 -25.99
N TRP A 380 7.20 -8.88 -26.75
CA TRP A 380 6.11 -7.95 -26.43
C TRP A 380 4.72 -8.59 -26.58
N GLU A 381 4.50 -9.42 -27.61
CA GLU A 381 3.26 -10.18 -27.77
C GLU A 381 3.04 -11.12 -26.58
N ARG A 382 4.11 -11.76 -26.09
CA ARG A 382 4.04 -12.59 -24.91
C ARG A 382 3.69 -11.78 -23.66
N ALA A 383 4.26 -10.57 -23.48
CA ALA A 383 3.92 -9.66 -22.39
C ALA A 383 2.43 -9.27 -22.42
N LEU A 384 1.89 -8.94 -23.60
CA LEU A 384 0.48 -8.60 -23.80
C LEU A 384 -0.44 -9.80 -23.49
N ALA A 385 -0.09 -11.00 -23.95
CA ALA A 385 -0.84 -12.22 -23.69
C ALA A 385 -0.90 -12.59 -22.20
N LEU A 386 0.12 -12.25 -21.42
CA LEU A 386 0.17 -12.45 -19.98
C LEU A 386 -0.58 -11.38 -19.19
N GLY A 387 -1.07 -10.30 -19.80
CA GLY A 387 -1.92 -9.31 -19.18
C GLY A 387 -1.17 -8.11 -18.58
N LEU A 388 -0.36 -7.42 -19.38
CA LEU A 388 0.25 -6.13 -18.99
C LEU A 388 -0.82 -5.13 -18.49
N PRO A 389 -0.50 -4.29 -17.49
CA PRO A 389 -1.33 -3.16 -17.11
C PRO A 389 -1.66 -2.24 -18.30
N ALA A 390 -2.87 -1.68 -18.32
CA ALA A 390 -3.40 -0.96 -19.49
C ALA A 390 -2.44 0.12 -20.05
N PRO A 391 -1.82 1.02 -19.25
CA PRO A 391 -0.88 2.00 -19.78
C PRO A 391 0.36 1.37 -20.42
N ASN A 392 0.92 0.33 -19.79
CA ASN A 392 2.07 -0.40 -20.33
C ASN A 392 1.71 -1.18 -21.59
N ALA A 393 0.51 -1.77 -21.64
CA ALA A 393 0.01 -2.46 -22.84
C ALA A 393 -0.17 -1.48 -24.02
N ALA A 394 -0.66 -0.26 -23.75
CA ALA A 394 -0.77 0.79 -24.77
C ALA A 394 0.62 1.20 -25.30
N TYR A 395 1.61 1.37 -24.42
CA TYR A 395 3.00 1.64 -24.79
C TYR A 395 3.56 0.52 -25.68
N VAL A 396 3.43 -0.74 -25.26
CA VAL A 396 3.94 -1.89 -26.03
C VAL A 396 3.27 -1.99 -27.41
N ARG A 397 1.97 -1.72 -27.54
CA ARG A 397 1.30 -1.69 -28.85
C ARG A 397 1.84 -0.60 -29.77
N ARG A 398 2.17 0.58 -29.21
CA ARG A 398 2.83 1.66 -29.98
C ARG A 398 4.21 1.21 -30.48
N ARG A 399 5.02 0.59 -29.62
CA ARG A 399 6.34 0.04 -30.01
C ARG A 399 6.24 -1.03 -31.10
N LEU A 400 5.25 -1.93 -30.99
CA LEU A 400 4.99 -2.94 -32.06
C LEU A 400 4.67 -2.30 -33.41
N ALA A 401 3.86 -1.24 -33.42
CA ALA A 401 3.54 -0.51 -34.65
C ALA A 401 4.79 0.19 -35.26
N GLU A 402 5.65 0.75 -34.42
CA GLU A 402 6.91 1.37 -34.83
C GLU A 402 7.84 0.35 -35.50
N VAL A 403 8.04 -0.83 -34.89
CA VAL A 403 8.87 -1.90 -35.44
C VAL A 403 8.28 -2.45 -36.75
N ALA A 404 6.96 -2.62 -36.84
CA ALA A 404 6.30 -3.09 -38.04
C ALA A 404 6.36 -2.09 -39.23
N SER A 405 6.56 -0.81 -38.97
CA SER A 405 6.68 0.26 -39.97
C SER A 405 8.13 0.63 -40.30
N ALA A 406 9.12 0.05 -39.62
CA ALA A 406 10.52 0.22 -39.96
C ALA A 406 10.83 -0.51 -41.28
N PRO A 407 11.52 0.14 -42.24
CA PRO A 407 11.77 -0.41 -43.57
C PRO A 407 12.72 -1.61 -43.58
#